data_30c2bb443afdcdd62955ca1f3b9a15dd
#
_entry.id   30c2bb443afdcdd62955ca1f3b9a15dd
#
_cell.length_a   1.000
_cell.length_b   1.000
_cell.length_c   1.000
_cell.angle_alpha   90.00
_cell.angle_beta   90.00
_cell.angle_gamma   90.00
#
_symmetry.space_group_name_H-M   'P 1'
#
loop_
_entity.id
_entity.type
_entity.pdbx_description
1 polymer ?
#
loop_
_entity_poly.entity_id
_entity_poly.type
_entity_poly.pdbx_seq_one_letter_code
_entity_poly.pdbx_strand_id
1 'polypeptide(L)'
;MTEVNEAPAGASRGGVGAEPLLRLRGIDKHFGPVQALYGVNLDLPAGQVTGLCGDNGAGKSVLTRTISGAHQPDGGEIFFEGKPVHIRSTRDASALGIETVYQDLALADNLDIVQNMFLGRERLSYGLLDEDSMELQAAETLSALRVTTVRSIRQPVASLSGGQRQSVAVAKAVMWNSKLVLLDEPTAALGVVQTRSVLDLIKRLRDRGLAVMVISHNLNDVFEVADRIAVLYLGRMVVQGPTADFDRQSVVEYMTTGTASGRPYEPSASASGEG
;
A
#
# COMPACT_ATOMS: atom_id res chain seq x y z
N MET A 1 4.88 27.26 -37.29
CA MET A 1 5.13 25.80 -37.23
C MET A 1 5.47 25.49 -35.80
N THR A 2 4.45 25.09 -35.04
CA THR A 2 4.54 24.82 -33.60
C THR A 2 4.31 23.32 -33.46
N GLU A 3 5.39 22.60 -33.14
CA GLU A 3 5.29 21.16 -32.84
C GLU A 3 4.57 20.94 -31.52
N VAL A 4 3.43 20.25 -31.61
CA VAL A 4 2.67 19.76 -30.48
C VAL A 4 3.36 18.47 -30.00
N ASN A 5 3.97 18.52 -28.82
CA ASN A 5 4.59 17.38 -28.17
C ASN A 5 3.48 16.45 -27.62
N GLU A 6 3.25 15.35 -28.31
CA GLU A 6 2.33 14.29 -27.88
C GLU A 6 2.90 13.59 -26.65
N ALA A 7 2.09 13.53 -25.59
CA ALA A 7 2.35 12.73 -24.40
C ALA A 7 2.36 11.23 -24.77
N PRO A 8 3.22 10.40 -24.17
CA PRO A 8 3.24 8.97 -24.47
C PRO A 8 1.99 8.29 -23.91
N ALA A 9 1.13 7.85 -24.81
CA ALA A 9 0.04 6.95 -24.51
C ALA A 9 0.57 5.54 -24.24
N GLY A 10 0.05 4.87 -23.20
CA GLY A 10 0.15 3.42 -23.07
C GLY A 10 0.93 2.91 -21.88
N ALA A 11 0.40 3.12 -20.65
CA ALA A 11 0.72 2.22 -19.57
C ALA A 11 0.08 0.85 -19.88
N SER A 12 0.90 -0.12 -20.31
CA SER A 12 0.48 -1.50 -20.51
C SER A 12 0.01 -2.07 -19.16
N ARG A 13 -1.24 -2.55 -19.11
CA ARG A 13 -1.75 -3.36 -18.00
C ARG A 13 -0.81 -4.54 -17.84
N GLY A 14 -0.19 -4.67 -16.65
CA GLY A 14 0.85 -5.66 -16.37
C GLY A 14 0.38 -7.08 -16.70
N GLY A 15 0.94 -7.63 -17.80
CA GLY A 15 0.74 -8.99 -18.22
C GLY A 15 1.47 -9.95 -17.26
N VAL A 16 1.02 -11.18 -17.22
CA VAL A 16 1.65 -12.32 -16.54
C VAL A 16 3.09 -12.44 -17.09
N GLY A 17 4.10 -12.07 -16.24
CA GLY A 17 5.51 -12.11 -16.65
C GLY A 17 6.31 -10.82 -16.40
N ALA A 18 5.67 -9.69 -16.06
CA ALA A 18 6.40 -8.47 -15.70
C ALA A 18 7.07 -8.61 -14.33
N GLU A 19 8.31 -8.12 -14.23
CA GLU A 19 9.05 -8.08 -12.97
C GLU A 19 8.27 -7.28 -11.91
N PRO A 20 8.08 -7.82 -10.67
CA PRO A 20 7.35 -7.09 -9.64
C PRO A 20 8.09 -5.82 -9.23
N LEU A 21 7.33 -4.78 -8.88
CA LEU A 21 7.87 -3.51 -8.38
C LEU A 21 8.68 -3.72 -7.09
N LEU A 22 8.11 -4.46 -6.15
CA LEU A 22 8.78 -4.90 -4.93
C LEU A 22 8.79 -6.42 -4.88
N ARG A 23 9.95 -6.98 -4.54
CA ARG A 23 10.12 -8.42 -4.32
C ARG A 23 10.86 -8.66 -3.03
N LEU A 24 10.29 -9.47 -2.16
CA LEU A 24 10.90 -9.96 -0.94
C LEU A 24 11.32 -11.41 -1.14
N ARG A 25 12.52 -11.77 -0.69
CA ARG A 25 13.06 -13.13 -0.75
C ARG A 25 13.65 -13.53 0.58
N GLY A 26 13.05 -14.56 1.19
CA GLY A 26 13.55 -15.18 2.41
C GLY A 26 13.60 -14.24 3.61
N ILE A 27 12.66 -13.30 3.74
CA ILE A 27 12.69 -12.30 4.83
C ILE A 27 12.44 -12.95 6.16
N ASP A 28 13.42 -12.83 7.05
CA ASP A 28 13.37 -13.23 8.46
C ASP A 28 13.32 -12.01 9.38
N LYS A 29 12.58 -12.11 10.49
CA LYS A 29 12.56 -11.09 11.53
C LYS A 29 12.39 -11.70 12.92
N HIS A 30 13.28 -11.32 13.83
CA HIS A 30 13.26 -11.73 15.23
C HIS A 30 13.10 -10.52 16.16
N PHE A 31 12.46 -10.74 17.31
CA PHE A 31 12.43 -9.82 18.45
C PHE A 31 12.85 -10.60 19.69
N GLY A 32 14.14 -10.52 20.02
CA GLY A 32 14.73 -11.39 21.04
C GLY A 32 14.53 -12.86 20.67
N PRO A 33 13.94 -13.69 21.55
CA PRO A 33 13.72 -15.11 21.28
C PRO A 33 12.53 -15.40 20.34
N VAL A 34 11.71 -14.38 20.02
CA VAL A 34 10.52 -14.57 19.22
C VAL A 34 10.82 -14.27 17.76
N GLN A 35 10.68 -15.27 16.90
CA GLN A 35 10.71 -15.07 15.46
C GLN A 35 9.32 -14.67 14.99
N ALA A 36 9.22 -13.53 14.31
CA ALA A 36 7.96 -12.96 13.83
C ALA A 36 7.73 -13.18 12.34
N LEU A 37 8.80 -13.32 11.54
CA LEU A 37 8.75 -13.66 10.12
C LEU A 37 9.75 -14.79 9.84
N TYR A 38 9.32 -15.76 9.03
CA TYR A 38 10.06 -16.97 8.69
C TYR A 38 10.21 -17.10 7.19
N GLY A 39 11.33 -16.66 6.60
CA GLY A 39 11.64 -16.84 5.20
C GLY A 39 10.57 -16.30 4.24
N VAL A 40 9.97 -15.14 4.54
CA VAL A 40 8.82 -14.61 3.79
C VAL A 40 9.22 -14.21 2.39
N ASN A 41 8.49 -14.74 1.41
CA ASN A 41 8.57 -14.36 0.00
C ASN A 41 7.28 -13.64 -0.40
N LEU A 42 7.41 -12.45 -1.02
CA LEU A 42 6.25 -11.67 -1.47
C LEU A 42 6.62 -10.90 -2.74
N ASP A 43 5.72 -10.91 -3.72
CA ASP A 43 5.83 -10.13 -4.94
C ASP A 43 4.68 -9.12 -5.04
N LEU A 44 5.02 -7.83 -5.18
CA LEU A 44 4.06 -6.75 -5.38
C LEU A 44 4.25 -6.16 -6.78
N PRO A 45 3.37 -6.49 -7.75
CA PRO A 45 3.43 -5.95 -9.10
C PRO A 45 3.03 -4.46 -9.14
N ALA A 46 3.61 -3.69 -10.08
CA ALA A 46 3.20 -2.33 -10.37
C ALA A 46 1.76 -2.28 -10.91
N GLY A 47 1.00 -1.25 -10.57
CA GLY A 47 -0.36 -1.05 -11.09
C GLY A 47 -1.37 -2.11 -10.65
N GLN A 48 -1.11 -2.79 -9.55
CA GLN A 48 -2.02 -3.79 -8.97
C GLN A 48 -2.24 -3.55 -7.48
N VAL A 49 -3.40 -3.98 -6.99
CA VAL A 49 -3.70 -4.04 -5.57
C VAL A 49 -3.43 -5.47 -5.08
N THR A 50 -2.56 -5.60 -4.09
CA THR A 50 -2.33 -6.87 -3.38
C THR A 50 -2.94 -6.80 -1.99
N GLY A 51 -3.91 -7.66 -1.70
CA GLY A 51 -4.48 -7.83 -0.37
C GLY A 51 -3.61 -8.74 0.48
N LEU A 52 -3.02 -8.23 1.56
CA LEU A 52 -2.31 -9.02 2.56
C LEU A 52 -3.26 -9.42 3.69
N CYS A 53 -3.67 -10.69 3.68
CA CYS A 53 -4.58 -11.28 4.65
C CYS A 53 -3.82 -12.10 5.71
N GLY A 54 -4.45 -12.31 6.84
CA GLY A 54 -3.92 -13.13 7.94
C GLY A 54 -4.62 -12.76 9.26
N ASP A 55 -4.59 -13.67 10.20
CA ASP A 55 -5.19 -13.43 11.52
C ASP A 55 -4.35 -12.45 12.36
N ASN A 56 -4.88 -12.03 13.51
CA ASN A 56 -4.13 -11.24 14.47
C ASN A 56 -2.90 -12.02 14.96
N GLY A 57 -1.74 -11.34 14.97
CA GLY A 57 -0.48 -12.00 15.30
C GLY A 57 0.17 -12.78 14.14
N ALA A 58 -0.43 -12.85 12.95
CA ALA A 58 0.17 -13.53 11.79
C ALA A 58 1.49 -12.92 11.29
N GLY A 59 1.83 -11.69 11.73
CA GLY A 59 3.08 -11.00 11.32
C GLY A 59 2.88 -9.88 10.30
N LYS A 60 1.62 -9.56 9.89
CA LYS A 60 1.31 -8.54 8.87
C LYS A 60 1.95 -7.18 9.16
N SER A 61 1.75 -6.65 10.37
CA SER A 61 2.31 -5.35 10.76
C SER A 61 3.85 -5.38 10.85
N VAL A 62 4.44 -6.55 11.20
CA VAL A 62 5.90 -6.70 11.19
C VAL A 62 6.41 -6.64 9.75
N LEU A 63 5.76 -7.35 8.82
CA LEU A 63 6.12 -7.34 7.41
C LEU A 63 5.99 -5.92 6.81
N THR A 64 4.87 -5.23 7.10
CA THR A 64 4.66 -3.84 6.66
C THR A 64 5.75 -2.91 7.18
N ARG A 65 6.10 -3.02 8.47
CA ARG A 65 7.17 -2.22 9.08
C ARG A 65 8.56 -2.57 8.54
N THR A 66 8.77 -3.81 8.10
CA THR A 66 10.01 -4.20 7.43
C THR A 66 10.09 -3.57 6.04
N ILE A 67 9.03 -3.59 5.24
CA ILE A 67 8.99 -2.95 3.93
C ILE A 67 9.15 -1.43 4.05
N SER A 68 8.52 -0.82 5.06
CA SER A 68 8.60 0.64 5.31
C SER A 68 9.92 1.09 5.94
N GLY A 69 10.85 0.17 6.25
CA GLY A 69 12.14 0.49 6.87
C GLY A 69 12.06 0.85 8.36
N ALA A 70 10.89 0.71 9.00
CA ALA A 70 10.75 0.91 10.45
C ALA A 70 11.37 -0.25 11.25
N HIS A 71 11.47 -1.44 10.65
CA HIS A 71 12.21 -2.59 11.16
C HIS A 71 13.21 -3.07 10.12
N GLN A 72 14.42 -3.46 10.58
CA GLN A 72 15.38 -4.10 9.70
C GLN A 72 15.09 -5.60 9.66
N PRO A 73 15.11 -6.25 8.48
CA PRO A 73 15.11 -7.71 8.40
C PRO A 73 16.40 -8.26 9.02
N ASP A 74 16.34 -9.45 9.62
CA ASP A 74 17.50 -10.14 10.17
C ASP A 74 18.11 -11.10 9.13
N GLY A 75 17.35 -11.43 8.07
CA GLY A 75 17.78 -12.22 6.93
C GLY A 75 16.92 -11.95 5.70
N GLY A 76 17.40 -12.44 4.55
CA GLY A 76 16.72 -12.27 3.26
C GLY A 76 17.12 -11.01 2.51
N GLU A 77 16.47 -10.80 1.37
CA GLU A 77 16.79 -9.72 0.44
C GLU A 77 15.51 -9.01 -0.02
N ILE A 78 15.62 -7.69 -0.21
CA ILE A 78 14.56 -6.85 -0.77
C ILE A 78 15.02 -6.33 -2.13
N PHE A 79 14.19 -6.51 -3.15
CA PHE A 79 14.42 -5.95 -4.48
C PHE A 79 13.33 -4.93 -4.79
N PHE A 80 13.73 -3.80 -5.35
CA PHE A 80 12.84 -2.75 -5.81
C PHE A 80 13.19 -2.39 -7.26
N GLU A 81 12.21 -2.46 -8.17
CA GLU A 81 12.44 -2.29 -9.62
C GLU A 81 13.57 -3.20 -10.13
N GLY A 82 13.58 -4.48 -9.69
CA GLY A 82 14.57 -5.48 -10.07
C GLY A 82 15.96 -5.34 -9.44
N LYS A 83 16.20 -4.30 -8.65
CA LYS A 83 17.49 -4.04 -8.01
C LYS A 83 17.46 -4.38 -6.53
N PRO A 84 18.50 -5.02 -5.97
CA PRO A 84 18.62 -5.21 -4.53
C PRO A 84 18.74 -3.86 -3.83
N VAL A 85 17.96 -3.69 -2.75
CA VAL A 85 17.93 -2.45 -1.97
C VAL A 85 18.06 -2.74 -0.48
N HIS A 86 18.67 -1.80 0.25
CA HIS A 86 18.76 -1.85 1.71
C HIS A 86 17.94 -0.68 2.29
N ILE A 87 16.78 -0.99 2.84
CA ILE A 87 15.87 0.00 3.43
C ILE A 87 16.18 0.05 4.94
N ARG A 88 16.99 1.02 5.37
CA ARG A 88 17.45 1.15 6.77
C ARG A 88 16.57 2.08 7.61
N SER A 89 15.72 2.86 6.95
CA SER A 89 14.85 3.85 7.59
C SER A 89 13.61 4.11 6.75
N THR A 90 12.60 4.71 7.35
CA THR A 90 11.41 5.17 6.61
C THR A 90 11.73 6.24 5.57
N ARG A 91 12.84 6.99 5.77
CA ARG A 91 13.36 7.94 4.78
C ARG A 91 13.88 7.22 3.53
N ASP A 92 14.57 6.10 3.68
CA ASP A 92 15.06 5.30 2.55
C ASP A 92 13.89 4.71 1.76
N ALA A 93 12.87 4.18 2.46
CA ALA A 93 11.64 3.70 1.84
C ALA A 93 10.96 4.80 1.02
N SER A 94 10.79 5.98 1.61
CA SER A 94 10.20 7.13 0.94
C SER A 94 11.03 7.61 -0.26
N ALA A 95 12.36 7.57 -0.18
CA ALA A 95 13.24 7.92 -1.31
C ALA A 95 13.08 6.95 -2.50
N LEU A 96 12.71 5.69 -2.25
CA LEU A 96 12.35 4.71 -3.28
C LEU A 96 10.93 4.90 -3.81
N GLY A 97 10.09 5.74 -3.17
CA GLY A 97 8.68 5.90 -3.48
C GLY A 97 7.78 4.89 -2.77
N ILE A 98 8.22 4.33 -1.64
CA ILE A 98 7.41 3.47 -0.77
C ILE A 98 6.86 4.32 0.36
N GLU A 99 5.55 4.50 0.39
CA GLU A 99 4.85 5.28 1.43
C GLU A 99 3.88 4.38 2.20
N THR A 100 3.71 4.67 3.47
CA THR A 100 2.87 3.87 4.37
C THR A 100 1.83 4.73 5.06
N VAL A 101 0.58 4.31 4.97
CA VAL A 101 -0.53 4.84 5.77
C VAL A 101 -0.84 3.81 6.85
N TYR A 102 -0.44 4.11 8.07
CA TYR A 102 -0.70 3.26 9.22
C TYR A 102 -2.15 3.40 9.69
N GLN A 103 -2.61 2.44 10.48
CA GLN A 103 -3.93 2.46 11.12
C GLN A 103 -4.15 3.73 11.97
N ASP A 104 -3.12 4.17 12.69
CA ASP A 104 -3.05 5.53 13.23
C ASP A 104 -2.54 6.45 12.12
N LEU A 105 -3.43 7.25 11.55
CA LEU A 105 -3.20 8.03 10.32
C LEU A 105 -2.06 9.06 10.42
N ALA A 106 -1.48 9.23 11.62
CA ALA A 106 -0.42 10.20 11.91
C ALA A 106 -0.75 11.61 11.38
N LEU A 107 -2.00 12.03 11.59
CA LEU A 107 -2.47 13.39 11.30
C LEU A 107 -2.57 14.18 12.61
N ALA A 108 -2.06 15.41 12.59
CA ALA A 108 -2.15 16.35 13.70
C ALA A 108 -3.52 17.04 13.68
N ASP A 109 -4.35 16.79 14.68
CA ASP A 109 -5.73 17.26 14.75
C ASP A 109 -5.86 18.79 14.76
N ASN A 110 -4.88 19.49 15.34
CA ASN A 110 -4.82 20.94 15.48
C ASN A 110 -4.30 21.68 14.24
N LEU A 111 -3.81 20.95 13.23
CA LEU A 111 -3.33 21.51 11.98
C LEU A 111 -4.40 21.38 10.89
N ASP A 112 -4.35 22.26 9.89
CA ASP A 112 -5.18 22.15 8.70
C ASP A 112 -4.70 21.03 7.76
N ILE A 113 -5.44 20.77 6.69
CA ILE A 113 -5.12 19.69 5.74
C ILE A 113 -3.80 19.97 5.02
N VAL A 114 -3.56 21.21 4.58
CA VAL A 114 -2.33 21.60 3.86
C VAL A 114 -1.12 21.39 4.77
N GLN A 115 -1.18 21.91 6.01
CA GLN A 115 -0.12 21.74 7.00
C GLN A 115 0.14 20.26 7.29
N ASN A 116 -0.90 19.43 7.43
CA ASN A 116 -0.75 17.99 7.62
C ASN A 116 -0.09 17.30 6.43
N MET A 117 -0.46 17.66 5.19
CA MET A 117 0.08 17.03 4.00
C MET A 117 1.58 17.34 3.83
N PHE A 118 2.04 18.51 4.28
CA PHE A 118 3.43 18.92 4.19
C PHE A 118 4.23 18.75 5.48
N LEU A 119 3.63 18.27 6.56
CA LEU A 119 4.29 18.12 7.86
C LEU A 119 5.61 17.34 7.76
N GLY A 120 6.74 18.01 8.11
CA GLY A 120 8.09 17.47 8.00
C GLY A 120 8.71 17.51 6.59
N ARG A 121 7.99 18.11 5.63
CA ARG A 121 8.43 18.33 4.23
C ARG A 121 7.95 19.67 3.71
N GLU A 122 7.92 20.67 4.60
CA GLU A 122 7.46 22.02 4.30
C GLU A 122 8.28 22.65 3.19
N ARG A 123 7.62 23.38 2.29
CA ARG A 123 8.30 24.17 1.27
C ARG A 123 8.68 25.52 1.82
N LEU A 124 9.91 25.93 1.51
CA LEU A 124 10.44 27.22 1.90
C LEU A 124 10.75 28.06 0.65
N SER A 125 10.36 29.33 0.70
CA SER A 125 10.78 30.36 -0.25
C SER A 125 11.44 31.49 0.54
N TYR A 126 12.71 31.79 0.22
CA TYR A 126 13.54 32.78 0.94
C TYR A 126 13.59 32.59 2.47
N GLY A 127 13.50 31.33 2.94
CA GLY A 127 13.53 30.99 4.37
C GLY A 127 12.20 31.10 5.11
N LEU A 128 11.13 31.47 4.43
CA LEU A 128 9.74 31.50 4.93
C LEU A 128 8.94 30.33 4.33
N LEU A 129 7.85 29.94 4.98
CA LEU A 129 6.93 28.94 4.44
C LEU A 129 6.30 29.44 3.13
N ASP A 130 6.39 28.65 2.08
CA ASP A 130 5.75 28.90 0.79
C ASP A 130 4.34 28.28 0.81
N GLU A 131 3.44 28.93 1.54
CA GLU A 131 2.08 28.44 1.75
C GLU A 131 1.28 28.33 0.44
N ASP A 132 1.47 29.26 -0.49
CA ASP A 132 0.75 29.28 -1.77
C ASP A 132 1.08 28.05 -2.60
N SER A 133 2.36 27.68 -2.72
CA SER A 133 2.78 26.49 -3.47
C SER A 133 2.33 25.18 -2.79
N MET A 134 2.34 25.15 -1.44
CA MET A 134 1.85 24.02 -0.68
C MET A 134 0.34 23.85 -0.84
N GLU A 135 -0.43 24.94 -0.79
CA GLU A 135 -1.88 24.94 -0.98
C GLU A 135 -2.27 24.45 -2.39
N LEU A 136 -1.60 24.97 -3.41
CA LEU A 136 -1.83 24.57 -4.79
C LEU A 136 -1.59 23.07 -4.98
N GLN A 137 -0.45 22.56 -4.52
CA GLN A 137 -0.12 21.12 -4.66
C GLN A 137 -1.08 20.23 -3.86
N ALA A 138 -1.48 20.64 -2.65
CA ALA A 138 -2.46 19.91 -1.86
C ALA A 138 -3.82 19.83 -2.59
N ALA A 139 -4.30 20.97 -3.13
CA ALA A 139 -5.53 21.04 -3.88
C ALA A 139 -5.50 20.17 -5.14
N GLU A 140 -4.41 20.23 -5.91
CA GLU A 140 -4.19 19.40 -7.10
C GLU A 140 -4.20 17.91 -6.76
N THR A 141 -3.50 17.50 -5.68
CA THR A 141 -3.45 16.11 -5.24
C THR A 141 -4.83 15.59 -4.83
N LEU A 142 -5.55 16.33 -4.00
CA LEU A 142 -6.90 15.96 -3.56
C LEU A 142 -7.89 15.89 -4.74
N SER A 143 -7.82 16.87 -5.65
CA SER A 143 -8.63 16.89 -6.88
C SER A 143 -8.33 15.71 -7.79
N ALA A 144 -7.04 15.42 -8.04
CA ALA A 144 -6.60 14.29 -8.84
C ALA A 144 -7.07 12.93 -8.28
N LEU A 145 -7.18 12.81 -6.95
CA LEU A 145 -7.72 11.65 -6.27
C LEU A 145 -9.25 11.68 -6.13
N ARG A 146 -9.91 12.73 -6.63
CA ARG A 146 -11.36 12.96 -6.50
C ARG A 146 -11.84 12.91 -5.04
N VAL A 147 -11.04 13.48 -4.12
CA VAL A 147 -11.43 13.66 -2.72
C VAL A 147 -12.31 14.91 -2.63
N THR A 148 -13.60 14.76 -2.96
CA THR A 148 -14.58 15.87 -3.03
C THR A 148 -15.31 16.10 -1.71
N THR A 149 -15.11 15.27 -0.72
CA THR A 149 -15.81 15.32 0.57
C THR A 149 -15.26 16.39 1.52
N VAL A 150 -14.12 16.99 1.21
CA VAL A 150 -13.47 18.05 1.97
C VAL A 150 -14.02 19.41 1.49
N ARG A 151 -14.54 20.24 2.42
CA ARG A 151 -15.14 21.55 2.08
C ARG A 151 -14.09 22.63 1.85
N SER A 152 -13.02 22.60 2.61
CA SER A 152 -11.90 23.53 2.52
C SER A 152 -10.62 22.82 2.93
N ILE A 153 -9.54 23.02 2.17
CA ILE A 153 -8.23 22.45 2.51
C ILE A 153 -7.55 23.16 3.69
N ARG A 154 -8.08 24.30 4.11
CA ARG A 154 -7.65 25.03 5.31
C ARG A 154 -8.48 24.71 6.56
N GLN A 155 -9.40 23.74 6.49
CA GLN A 155 -10.13 23.30 7.70
C GLN A 155 -9.24 22.41 8.57
N PRO A 156 -9.35 22.51 9.92
CA PRO A 156 -8.62 21.65 10.84
C PRO A 156 -8.98 20.17 10.63
N VAL A 157 -7.99 19.30 10.72
CA VAL A 157 -8.19 17.84 10.58
C VAL A 157 -9.14 17.30 11.67
N ALA A 158 -9.17 17.91 12.86
CA ALA A 158 -10.13 17.58 13.93
C ALA A 158 -11.59 17.63 13.47
N SER A 159 -11.93 18.47 12.47
CA SER A 159 -13.30 18.63 11.97
C SER A 159 -13.70 17.58 10.93
N LEU A 160 -12.78 16.73 10.50
CA LEU A 160 -12.99 15.73 9.46
C LEU A 160 -13.65 14.46 10.03
N SER A 161 -14.52 13.84 9.23
CA SER A 161 -14.97 12.47 9.52
C SER A 161 -13.84 11.47 9.33
N GLY A 162 -13.97 10.25 9.90
CA GLY A 162 -12.97 9.19 9.76
C GLY A 162 -12.58 8.91 8.30
N GLY A 163 -13.56 8.78 7.40
CA GLY A 163 -13.30 8.55 5.96
C GLY A 163 -12.62 9.73 5.27
N GLN A 164 -12.90 10.97 5.70
CA GLN A 164 -12.20 12.16 5.20
C GLN A 164 -10.75 12.18 5.69
N ARG A 165 -10.51 11.88 6.97
CA ARG A 165 -9.15 11.75 7.53
C ARG A 165 -8.36 10.68 6.78
N GLN A 166 -8.97 9.52 6.53
CA GLN A 166 -8.35 8.45 5.75
C GLN A 166 -7.97 8.92 4.34
N SER A 167 -8.88 9.61 3.66
CA SER A 167 -8.62 10.13 2.31
C SER A 167 -7.49 11.16 2.29
N VAL A 168 -7.40 12.03 3.31
CA VAL A 168 -6.30 13.01 3.47
C VAL A 168 -4.98 12.28 3.75
N ALA A 169 -4.96 11.26 4.61
CA ALA A 169 -3.75 10.48 4.90
C ALA A 169 -3.23 9.76 3.65
N VAL A 170 -4.13 9.18 2.84
CA VAL A 170 -3.76 8.56 1.56
C VAL A 170 -3.26 9.63 0.57
N ALA A 171 -3.90 10.80 0.48
CA ALA A 171 -3.46 11.90 -0.38
C ALA A 171 -2.06 12.38 0.02
N LYS A 172 -1.79 12.55 1.33
CA LYS A 172 -0.46 12.86 1.86
C LYS A 172 0.59 11.85 1.40
N ALA A 173 0.28 10.55 1.49
CA ALA A 173 1.20 9.48 1.09
C ALA A 173 1.53 9.55 -0.40
N VAL A 174 0.56 9.79 -1.29
CA VAL A 174 0.79 9.74 -2.75
C VAL A 174 1.30 11.05 -3.35
N MET A 175 1.28 12.14 -2.60
CA MET A 175 1.71 13.45 -3.07
C MET A 175 3.21 13.49 -3.46
N TRP A 176 4.02 12.58 -2.92
CA TRP A 176 5.48 12.59 -3.00
C TRP A 176 6.04 11.61 -4.04
N ASN A 177 5.37 11.48 -5.19
CA ASN A 177 5.82 10.62 -6.30
C ASN A 177 5.93 9.14 -5.90
N SER A 178 4.94 8.66 -5.16
CA SER A 178 4.90 7.28 -4.68
C SER A 178 4.72 6.29 -5.82
N LYS A 179 5.41 5.15 -5.71
CA LYS A 179 5.29 4.00 -6.61
C LYS A 179 4.56 2.84 -5.94
N LEU A 180 4.75 2.71 -4.61
CA LEU A 180 4.10 1.71 -3.75
C LEU A 180 3.48 2.39 -2.54
N VAL A 181 2.21 2.08 -2.27
CA VAL A 181 1.49 2.54 -1.09
C VAL A 181 1.06 1.35 -0.25
N LEU A 182 1.48 1.34 1.01
CA LEU A 182 1.07 0.36 2.01
C LEU A 182 -0.06 0.96 2.84
N LEU A 183 -1.22 0.30 2.90
CA LEU A 183 -2.40 0.74 3.63
C LEU A 183 -2.72 -0.28 4.72
N ASP A 184 -2.48 0.09 5.98
CA ASP A 184 -2.71 -0.78 7.13
C ASP A 184 -4.11 -0.54 7.70
N GLU A 185 -5.01 -1.53 7.53
CA GLU A 185 -6.41 -1.52 7.96
C GLU A 185 -7.18 -0.25 7.52
N PRO A 186 -7.19 0.11 6.22
CA PRO A 186 -7.65 1.42 5.76
C PRO A 186 -9.15 1.67 5.95
N THR A 187 -9.93 0.63 6.21
CA THR A 187 -11.39 0.69 6.38
C THR A 187 -11.83 0.40 7.82
N ALA A 188 -10.87 0.17 8.75
CA ALA A 188 -11.19 -0.11 10.13
C ALA A 188 -11.96 1.05 10.78
N ALA A 189 -13.00 0.71 11.54
CA ALA A 189 -13.86 1.66 12.27
C ALA A 189 -14.59 2.70 11.39
N LEU A 190 -14.71 2.46 10.08
CA LEU A 190 -15.47 3.29 9.16
C LEU A 190 -16.89 2.76 8.95
N GLY A 191 -17.85 3.67 8.76
CA GLY A 191 -19.21 3.32 8.32
C GLY A 191 -19.24 2.91 6.84
N VAL A 192 -20.31 2.24 6.41
CA VAL A 192 -20.47 1.65 5.06
C VAL A 192 -20.16 2.64 3.93
N VAL A 193 -20.69 3.88 4.01
CA VAL A 193 -20.48 4.90 2.96
C VAL A 193 -19.01 5.34 2.92
N GLN A 194 -18.39 5.48 4.07
CA GLN A 194 -16.98 5.89 4.20
C GLN A 194 -16.04 4.79 3.70
N THR A 195 -16.31 3.53 4.06
CA THR A 195 -15.58 2.34 3.55
C THR A 195 -15.59 2.35 2.03
N ARG A 196 -16.78 2.51 1.40
CA ARG A 196 -16.89 2.54 -0.06
C ARG A 196 -16.04 3.64 -0.70
N SER A 197 -16.05 4.84 -0.11
CA SER A 197 -15.21 5.95 -0.60
C SER A 197 -13.72 5.64 -0.55
N VAL A 198 -13.25 4.95 0.51
CA VAL A 198 -11.85 4.52 0.65
C VAL A 198 -11.51 3.41 -0.34
N LEU A 199 -12.38 2.42 -0.53
CA LEU A 199 -12.17 1.35 -1.53
C LEU A 199 -12.11 1.92 -2.96
N ASP A 200 -12.98 2.89 -3.30
CA ASP A 200 -12.92 3.58 -4.58
C ASP A 200 -11.63 4.40 -4.74
N LEU A 201 -11.10 4.97 -3.66
CA LEU A 201 -9.81 5.66 -3.68
C LEU A 201 -8.67 4.67 -3.96
N ILE A 202 -8.66 3.49 -3.34
CA ILE A 202 -7.68 2.43 -3.59
C ILE A 202 -7.69 2.01 -5.08
N LYS A 203 -8.88 1.80 -5.66
CA LYS A 203 -9.01 1.49 -7.10
C LYS A 203 -8.42 2.60 -7.98
N ARG A 204 -8.67 3.88 -7.64
CA ARG A 204 -8.08 5.02 -8.37
C ARG A 204 -6.56 5.08 -8.27
N LEU A 205 -5.95 4.71 -7.13
CA LEU A 205 -4.49 4.62 -7.02
C LEU A 205 -3.92 3.58 -7.98
N ARG A 206 -4.51 2.38 -8.01
CA ARG A 206 -4.16 1.32 -8.96
C ARG A 206 -4.31 1.79 -10.41
N ASP A 207 -5.44 2.41 -10.75
CA ASP A 207 -5.73 2.88 -12.12
C ASP A 207 -4.75 3.97 -12.59
N ARG A 208 -4.07 4.63 -11.66
CA ARG A 208 -2.94 5.55 -11.91
C ARG A 208 -1.58 4.86 -12.02
N GLY A 209 -1.55 3.53 -11.96
CA GLY A 209 -0.35 2.72 -12.09
C GLY A 209 0.43 2.49 -10.79
N LEU A 210 -0.08 2.92 -9.63
CA LEU A 210 0.58 2.65 -8.35
C LEU A 210 0.41 1.19 -7.96
N ALA A 211 1.45 0.60 -7.38
CA ALA A 211 1.30 -0.63 -6.62
C ALA A 211 0.67 -0.28 -5.25
N VAL A 212 -0.33 -1.05 -4.83
CA VAL A 212 -0.98 -0.85 -3.55
C VAL A 212 -0.99 -2.17 -2.78
N MET A 213 -0.50 -2.17 -1.55
CA MET A 213 -0.69 -3.29 -0.63
C MET A 213 -1.70 -2.89 0.43
N VAL A 214 -2.83 -3.60 0.47
CA VAL A 214 -3.89 -3.40 1.46
C VAL A 214 -3.80 -4.50 2.49
N ILE A 215 -3.51 -4.15 3.74
CA ILE A 215 -3.54 -5.05 4.86
C ILE A 215 -4.93 -4.96 5.48
N SER A 216 -5.67 -6.05 5.49
CA SER A 216 -6.98 -6.09 6.12
C SER A 216 -7.35 -7.50 6.58
N HIS A 217 -8.11 -7.57 7.66
CA HIS A 217 -8.79 -8.78 8.10
C HIS A 217 -10.23 -8.87 7.54
N ASN A 218 -10.75 -7.79 6.92
CA ASN A 218 -12.06 -7.79 6.27
C ASN A 218 -11.94 -8.29 4.82
N LEU A 219 -12.22 -9.56 4.63
CA LEU A 219 -12.14 -10.19 3.30
C LEU A 219 -13.10 -9.59 2.29
N ASN A 220 -14.25 -9.02 2.71
CA ASN A 220 -15.16 -8.38 1.76
C ASN A 220 -14.49 -7.20 1.06
N ASP A 221 -13.80 -6.36 1.83
CA ASP A 221 -13.09 -5.21 1.30
C ASP A 221 -11.91 -5.65 0.41
N VAL A 222 -11.18 -6.69 0.85
CA VAL A 222 -10.05 -7.24 0.07
C VAL A 222 -10.54 -7.76 -1.28
N PHE A 223 -11.56 -8.64 -1.30
CA PHE A 223 -12.11 -9.19 -2.55
C PHE A 223 -12.73 -8.13 -3.47
N GLU A 224 -13.13 -6.97 -2.92
CA GLU A 224 -13.66 -5.87 -3.74
C GLU A 224 -12.57 -5.11 -4.50
N VAL A 225 -11.36 -4.99 -3.95
CA VAL A 225 -10.33 -4.11 -4.52
C VAL A 225 -9.08 -4.83 -5.00
N ALA A 226 -8.76 -6.02 -4.46
CA ALA A 226 -7.50 -6.68 -4.71
C ALA A 226 -7.49 -7.42 -6.05
N ASP A 227 -6.44 -7.21 -6.84
CA ASP A 227 -6.12 -7.99 -8.03
C ASP A 227 -5.38 -9.28 -7.65
N ARG A 228 -4.68 -9.26 -6.51
CA ARG A 228 -3.93 -10.40 -5.95
C ARG A 228 -4.19 -10.52 -4.45
N ILE A 229 -4.11 -11.74 -3.96
CA ILE A 229 -4.18 -12.05 -2.51
C ILE A 229 -2.87 -12.71 -2.10
N ALA A 230 -2.38 -12.32 -0.93
CA ALA A 230 -1.29 -12.95 -0.21
C ALA A 230 -1.75 -13.24 1.21
N VAL A 231 -1.51 -14.45 1.71
CA VAL A 231 -1.94 -14.84 3.05
C VAL A 231 -0.74 -15.16 3.92
N LEU A 232 -0.67 -14.49 5.06
CA LEU A 232 0.35 -14.69 6.08
C LEU A 232 -0.26 -15.47 7.26
N TYR A 233 0.39 -16.57 7.65
CA TYR A 233 0.00 -17.39 8.79
C TYR A 233 1.21 -17.67 9.67
N LEU A 234 1.15 -17.31 10.94
CA LEU A 234 2.23 -17.50 11.92
C LEU A 234 3.63 -17.12 11.39
N GLY A 235 3.73 -15.95 10.77
CA GLY A 235 4.98 -15.39 10.23
C GLY A 235 5.45 -16.00 8.90
N ARG A 236 4.66 -16.88 8.27
CA ARG A 236 4.98 -17.52 6.99
C ARG A 236 4.01 -17.09 5.90
N MET A 237 4.53 -16.80 4.71
CA MET A 237 3.68 -16.63 3.53
C MET A 237 3.22 -18.01 3.08
N VAL A 238 1.93 -18.30 3.24
CA VAL A 238 1.38 -19.64 2.93
C VAL A 238 0.83 -19.72 1.51
N VAL A 239 0.38 -18.59 0.97
CA VAL A 239 -0.12 -18.51 -0.40
C VAL A 239 -0.06 -17.08 -0.93
N GLN A 240 0.18 -16.92 -2.24
CA GLN A 240 0.00 -15.67 -2.98
C GLN A 240 -0.36 -15.96 -4.44
N GLY A 241 -1.31 -15.22 -4.99
CA GLY A 241 -1.75 -15.41 -6.37
C GLY A 241 -2.79 -14.39 -6.82
N PRO A 242 -3.29 -14.47 -8.06
CA PRO A 242 -4.43 -13.69 -8.53
C PRO A 242 -5.66 -13.91 -7.64
N THR A 243 -6.44 -12.87 -7.39
CA THR A 243 -7.67 -12.97 -6.57
C THR A 243 -8.67 -13.98 -7.16
N ALA A 244 -8.68 -14.14 -8.49
CA ALA A 244 -9.54 -15.09 -9.19
C ALA A 244 -9.28 -16.57 -8.85
N ASP A 245 -8.09 -16.89 -8.32
CA ASP A 245 -7.70 -18.25 -7.92
C ASP A 245 -8.23 -18.63 -6.52
N PHE A 246 -8.86 -17.69 -5.83
CA PHE A 246 -9.31 -17.86 -4.44
C PHE A 246 -10.81 -17.61 -4.29
N ASP A 247 -11.42 -18.34 -3.40
CA ASP A 247 -12.70 -18.00 -2.79
C ASP A 247 -12.50 -17.56 -1.32
N ARG A 248 -13.55 -17.00 -0.73
CA ARG A 248 -13.47 -16.50 0.65
C ARG A 248 -13.21 -17.60 1.67
N GLN A 249 -13.74 -18.79 1.42
CA GLN A 249 -13.60 -19.92 2.32
C GLN A 249 -12.17 -20.41 2.36
N SER A 250 -11.53 -20.59 1.19
CA SER A 250 -10.13 -21.00 1.09
C SER A 250 -9.18 -19.98 1.74
N VAL A 251 -9.44 -18.67 1.57
CA VAL A 251 -8.63 -17.63 2.23
C VAL A 251 -8.77 -17.71 3.75
N VAL A 252 -9.98 -17.92 4.30
CA VAL A 252 -10.20 -18.12 5.74
C VAL A 252 -9.46 -19.36 6.23
N GLU A 253 -9.52 -20.47 5.50
CA GLU A 253 -8.79 -21.69 5.85
C GLU A 253 -7.28 -21.43 5.91
N TYR A 254 -6.68 -20.77 4.89
CA TYR A 254 -5.27 -20.38 4.92
C TYR A 254 -4.92 -19.46 6.09
N MET A 255 -5.80 -18.50 6.44
CA MET A 255 -5.58 -17.59 7.57
C MET A 255 -5.58 -18.29 8.92
N THR A 256 -6.35 -19.37 9.07
CA THR A 256 -6.59 -20.06 10.35
C THR A 256 -5.76 -21.32 10.54
N THR A 257 -5.46 -22.02 9.46
CA THR A 257 -4.76 -23.32 9.52
C THR A 257 -3.43 -23.35 8.78
N GLY A 258 -3.16 -22.34 7.93
CA GLY A 258 -2.00 -22.31 7.04
C GLY A 258 -2.12 -23.19 5.79
N THR A 259 -3.25 -23.89 5.61
CA THR A 259 -3.53 -24.78 4.47
C THR A 259 -4.97 -24.62 4.02
N ALA A 260 -5.28 -24.91 2.75
CA ALA A 260 -6.66 -25.05 2.33
C ALA A 260 -6.98 -26.52 2.02
N SER A 261 -8.14 -27.00 2.51
CA SER A 261 -8.59 -28.39 2.33
C SER A 261 -7.52 -29.43 2.70
N GLY A 262 -6.66 -29.10 3.69
CA GLY A 262 -5.56 -29.96 4.13
C GLY A 262 -4.39 -30.12 3.15
N ARG A 263 -4.33 -29.31 2.09
CA ARG A 263 -3.22 -29.30 1.12
C ARG A 263 -2.53 -27.94 1.09
N PRO A 264 -1.19 -27.90 1.01
CA PRO A 264 -0.50 -26.65 0.71
C PRO A 264 -0.91 -26.14 -0.68
N TYR A 265 -0.88 -24.83 -0.86
CA TYR A 265 -1.15 -24.21 -2.18
C TYR A 265 -0.15 -24.71 -3.22
N GLU A 266 -0.68 -25.27 -4.32
CA GLU A 266 0.07 -25.47 -5.55
C GLU A 266 -0.42 -24.45 -6.58
N PRO A 267 0.45 -23.53 -7.07
CA PRO A 267 0.04 -22.56 -8.10
C PRO A 267 -0.48 -23.32 -9.32
N SER A 268 -1.64 -22.90 -9.84
CA SER A 268 -2.19 -23.48 -11.07
C SER A 268 -1.13 -23.42 -12.19
N ALA A 269 -0.84 -24.54 -12.81
CA ALA A 269 0.14 -24.70 -13.87
C ALA A 269 -0.31 -24.08 -15.20
N SER A 270 -0.76 -22.81 -15.19
CA SER A 270 -1.12 -22.04 -16.38
C SER A 270 -0.08 -20.95 -16.62
N ALA A 271 1.08 -21.33 -17.12
CA ALA A 271 1.97 -20.56 -18.02
C ALA A 271 3.38 -21.17 -18.13
N SER A 272 3.52 -22.48 -18.27
CA SER A 272 4.65 -23.04 -19.01
C SER A 272 4.12 -23.40 -20.39
N GLY A 273 3.94 -22.40 -21.26
CA GLY A 273 3.74 -22.58 -22.68
C GLY A 273 5.02 -23.11 -23.26
N GLU A 274 5.01 -24.36 -23.67
CA GLU A 274 5.94 -24.94 -24.60
C GLU A 274 5.91 -24.15 -25.91
N GLY A 275 7.10 -23.90 -26.47
CA GLY A 275 7.28 -23.39 -27.82
C GLY A 275 8.60 -22.67 -28.01
#